data_51d79f87f37ce3f4874a489659ed6a61
#
_entry.id   51d79f87f37ce3f4874a489659ed6a61
#
_cell.length_a   1.000
_cell.length_b   1.000
_cell.length_c   1.000
_cell.angle_alpha   90.00
_cell.angle_beta   90.00
_cell.angle_gamma   90.00
#
_symmetry.space_group_name_H-M   'P 1'
#
loop_
_entity.id
_entity.type
_entity.pdbx_description
1 polymer ?
#
loop_
_entity_poly.entity_id
_entity_poly.type
_entity_poly.pdbx_seq_one_letter_code
_entity_poly.pdbx_strand_id
1 'polypeptide(L)'
;THDDVSGVAAGVVAAFQNCLRENDIAPEDVIFVAHSTTQATNALIEGDVATVGVVGMGPKGMEGVLSRAQTKLKDIDLGSGRKIVIKNRYLKDDEVDEDTVRKAVEELKAEGAQVMVASDAYGVDDIAGEQFVYEIAHDEMGFETTLASDITKLYGLTRRTRTAAINASILPKMLNTANSTESSVREAGVEVPLMIMRGDGGVMEINEMKKRPVLTMLSGPAASVMGSLMYLRASNGVYFEVGGTTTNIGVIKNGRPAIDYSIVGGHRTYISSLDVRVLGVAGGSMIRVNKTGVHDVGPRSAH
;
A
#
# COMPACT_ATOMS: atom_id res chain seq x y z
N THR A 1 3.44 -23.28 -2.30
CA THR A 1 3.82 -21.85 -2.44
C THR A 1 3.82 -21.08 -1.13
N HIS A 2 3.25 -21.63 -0.04
CA HIS A 2 3.22 -21.00 1.29
C HIS A 2 4.02 -21.75 2.36
N ASP A 3 4.66 -22.86 1.99
CA ASP A 3 5.30 -23.78 2.94
C ASP A 3 6.81 -23.59 3.06
N ASP A 4 7.37 -22.60 2.37
CA ASP A 4 8.82 -22.36 2.38
C ASP A 4 9.21 -21.24 3.35
N VAL A 5 10.30 -21.43 4.05
CA VAL A 5 10.89 -20.43 4.98
C VAL A 5 11.21 -19.12 4.26
N SER A 6 11.40 -19.17 2.93
CA SER A 6 11.61 -18.02 2.03
C SER A 6 10.33 -17.34 1.55
N GLY A 7 9.15 -17.86 1.92
CA GLY A 7 7.85 -17.26 1.56
C GLY A 7 7.55 -17.30 0.06
N VAL A 8 6.84 -16.27 -0.41
CA VAL A 8 6.37 -16.15 -1.81
C VAL A 8 7.51 -15.93 -2.80
N ALA A 9 8.63 -15.34 -2.35
CA ALA A 9 9.75 -14.96 -3.21
C ALA A 9 10.34 -16.16 -3.98
N ALA A 10 10.60 -17.29 -3.32
CA ALA A 10 11.14 -18.49 -3.96
C ALA A 10 10.25 -19.02 -5.08
N GLY A 11 8.93 -18.97 -4.90
CA GLY A 11 7.97 -19.37 -5.93
C GLY A 11 7.99 -18.45 -7.15
N VAL A 12 8.14 -17.15 -6.92
CA VAL A 12 8.25 -16.14 -8.01
C VAL A 12 9.53 -16.37 -8.80
N VAL A 13 10.67 -16.57 -8.13
CA VAL A 13 11.96 -16.88 -8.78
C VAL A 13 11.85 -18.11 -9.65
N ALA A 14 11.38 -19.22 -9.07
CA ALA A 14 11.27 -20.48 -9.77
C ALA A 14 10.37 -20.39 -11.00
N ALA A 15 9.22 -19.70 -10.88
CA ALA A 15 8.31 -19.49 -11.99
C ALA A 15 8.95 -18.63 -13.08
N PHE A 16 9.68 -17.57 -12.71
CA PHE A 16 10.35 -16.69 -13.64
C PHE A 16 11.49 -17.40 -14.37
N GLN A 17 12.38 -18.10 -13.66
CA GLN A 17 13.46 -18.87 -14.26
C GLN A 17 12.95 -19.99 -15.16
N ASN A 18 11.88 -20.69 -14.75
CA ASN A 18 11.24 -21.70 -15.58
C ASN A 18 10.69 -21.09 -16.87
N CYS A 19 10.06 -19.92 -16.79
CA CYS A 19 9.53 -19.22 -17.97
C CYS A 19 10.65 -18.88 -18.97
N LEU A 20 11.77 -18.34 -18.52
CA LEU A 20 12.92 -18.06 -19.37
C LEU A 20 13.45 -19.33 -20.02
N ARG A 21 13.67 -20.39 -19.24
CA ARG A 21 14.23 -21.66 -19.72
C ARG A 21 13.30 -22.37 -20.70
N GLU A 22 11.99 -22.43 -20.43
CA GLU A 22 11.01 -23.12 -21.28
C GLU A 22 10.77 -22.41 -22.61
N ASN A 23 11.13 -21.13 -22.72
CA ASN A 23 10.99 -20.34 -23.94
C ASN A 23 12.34 -20.00 -24.59
N ASP A 24 13.45 -20.58 -24.12
CA ASP A 24 14.80 -20.34 -24.65
C ASP A 24 15.17 -18.82 -24.63
N ILE A 25 14.72 -18.08 -23.63
CA ILE A 25 15.00 -16.64 -23.48
C ILE A 25 16.24 -16.47 -22.59
N ALA A 26 17.26 -15.82 -23.13
CA ALA A 26 18.42 -15.45 -22.32
C ALA A 26 18.08 -14.26 -21.38
N PRO A 27 18.59 -14.23 -20.14
CA PRO A 27 18.33 -13.13 -19.21
C PRO A 27 18.64 -11.73 -19.77
N GLU A 28 19.67 -11.63 -20.60
CA GLU A 28 20.08 -10.40 -21.30
C GLU A 28 19.10 -9.92 -22.38
N ASP A 29 18.25 -10.82 -22.88
CA ASP A 29 17.20 -10.48 -23.85
C ASP A 29 15.93 -9.92 -23.17
N VAL A 30 15.86 -9.98 -21.84
CA VAL A 30 14.76 -9.41 -21.08
C VAL A 30 14.89 -7.89 -21.05
N ILE A 31 13.96 -7.20 -21.68
CA ILE A 31 13.96 -5.72 -21.77
C ILE A 31 13.05 -5.06 -20.75
N PHE A 32 12.17 -5.81 -20.09
CA PHE A 32 11.19 -5.27 -19.14
C PHE A 32 10.70 -6.38 -18.20
N VAL A 33 10.66 -6.08 -16.89
CA VAL A 33 10.05 -6.95 -15.89
C VAL A 33 9.02 -6.16 -15.12
N ALA A 34 7.79 -6.66 -15.07
CA ALA A 34 6.73 -6.11 -14.24
C ALA A 34 6.20 -7.17 -13.27
N HIS A 35 6.03 -6.76 -12.02
CA HIS A 35 5.50 -7.60 -10.96
C HIS A 35 4.25 -6.96 -10.32
N SER A 36 3.23 -7.77 -10.07
CA SER A 36 2.06 -7.37 -9.29
C SER A 36 2.04 -8.15 -7.97
N THR A 37 1.65 -7.50 -6.89
CA THR A 37 1.61 -8.11 -5.58
C THR A 37 0.33 -7.74 -4.83
N THR A 38 -0.23 -8.71 -4.10
CA THR A 38 -1.38 -8.48 -3.20
C THR A 38 -0.97 -8.17 -1.76
N GLN A 39 0.33 -8.13 -1.48
CA GLN A 39 0.87 -8.06 -0.11
C GLN A 39 0.41 -6.81 0.65
N ALA A 40 0.34 -5.64 0.01
CA ALA A 40 -0.14 -4.41 0.65
C ALA A 40 -1.61 -4.54 1.09
N THR A 41 -2.45 -5.09 0.24
CA THR A 41 -3.87 -5.32 0.54
C THR A 41 -4.02 -6.38 1.63
N ASN A 42 -3.26 -7.47 1.55
CA ASN A 42 -3.29 -8.56 2.53
C ASN A 42 -2.81 -8.09 3.90
N ALA A 43 -1.73 -7.31 3.97
CA ALA A 43 -1.23 -6.74 5.23
C ALA A 43 -2.32 -5.96 5.99
N LEU A 44 -3.09 -5.13 5.28
CA LEU A 44 -4.21 -4.39 5.88
C LEU A 44 -5.37 -5.31 6.26
N ILE A 45 -5.74 -6.27 5.42
CA ILE A 45 -6.83 -7.22 5.70
C ILE A 45 -6.49 -8.13 6.88
N GLU A 46 -5.26 -8.59 6.97
CA GLU A 46 -4.79 -9.49 8.03
C GLU A 46 -4.44 -8.74 9.33
N GLY A 47 -4.27 -7.42 9.26
CA GLY A 47 -3.83 -6.59 10.38
C GLY A 47 -2.34 -6.76 10.70
N ASP A 48 -1.56 -7.25 9.73
CA ASP A 48 -0.10 -7.36 9.80
C ASP A 48 0.52 -6.00 9.46
N VAL A 49 0.38 -5.08 10.40
CA VAL A 49 0.69 -3.65 10.27
C VAL A 49 1.48 -3.15 11.48
N ALA A 50 2.40 -2.25 11.24
CA ALA A 50 3.19 -1.61 12.28
C ALA A 50 2.38 -0.55 13.04
N THR A 51 2.72 -0.34 14.32
CA THR A 51 2.25 0.82 15.10
C THR A 51 2.92 2.09 14.60
N VAL A 52 2.14 3.12 14.31
CA VAL A 52 2.59 4.35 13.67
C VAL A 52 2.72 5.48 14.67
N GLY A 53 3.87 6.14 14.68
CA GLY A 53 4.09 7.42 15.35
C GLY A 53 3.90 8.58 14.38
N VAL A 54 3.01 9.50 14.66
CA VAL A 54 2.78 10.71 13.84
C VAL A 54 3.40 11.91 14.53
N VAL A 55 4.36 12.54 13.86
CA VAL A 55 4.89 13.88 14.21
C VAL A 55 4.15 14.88 13.32
N GLY A 56 3.13 15.50 13.90
CA GLY A 56 2.39 16.60 13.27
C GLY A 56 3.11 17.92 13.48
N MET A 57 3.10 18.80 12.48
CA MET A 57 3.71 20.13 12.55
C MET A 57 2.77 21.20 12.02
N GLY A 58 2.99 22.43 12.44
CA GLY A 58 2.26 23.59 11.94
C GLY A 58 2.39 24.83 12.80
N PRO A 59 1.75 25.94 12.41
CA PRO A 59 1.94 27.26 12.98
C PRO A 59 1.48 27.37 14.43
N LYS A 60 1.76 28.53 15.01
CA LYS A 60 1.23 28.96 16.32
C LYS A 60 -0.21 29.47 16.20
N GLY A 61 -0.82 29.70 17.37
CA GLY A 61 -2.12 30.36 17.49
C GLY A 61 -3.29 29.49 17.05
N MET A 62 -4.34 30.13 16.53
CA MET A 62 -5.59 29.47 16.16
C MET A 62 -5.39 28.43 15.04
N GLU A 63 -4.58 28.76 14.06
CA GLU A 63 -4.25 27.84 12.95
C GLU A 63 -3.51 26.61 13.46
N GLY A 64 -2.60 26.77 14.42
CA GLY A 64 -1.91 25.66 15.07
C GLY A 64 -2.84 24.75 15.86
N VAL A 65 -3.87 25.28 16.49
CA VAL A 65 -4.90 24.46 17.15
C VAL A 65 -5.64 23.58 16.12
N LEU A 66 -5.99 24.15 14.98
CA LEU A 66 -6.64 23.42 13.88
C LEU A 66 -5.70 22.37 13.28
N SER A 67 -4.46 22.73 12.97
CA SER A 67 -3.45 21.82 12.41
C SER A 67 -3.16 20.65 13.35
N ARG A 68 -3.03 20.91 14.64
CA ARG A 68 -2.89 19.89 15.68
C ARG A 68 -4.09 18.93 15.72
N ALA A 69 -5.31 19.47 15.63
CA ALA A 69 -6.52 18.64 15.58
C ALA A 69 -6.59 17.80 14.29
N GLN A 70 -6.12 18.34 13.16
CA GLN A 70 -6.12 17.67 11.87
C GLN A 70 -5.04 16.61 11.72
N THR A 71 -3.87 16.77 12.33
CA THR A 71 -2.79 15.77 12.33
C THR A 71 -2.97 14.70 13.41
N LYS A 72 -3.76 14.98 14.45
CA LYS A 72 -4.06 14.02 15.53
C LYS A 72 -5.03 12.96 15.04
N LEU A 73 -4.50 11.81 14.64
CA LEU A 73 -5.29 10.68 14.19
C LEU A 73 -5.71 9.79 15.38
N LYS A 74 -6.89 9.19 15.25
CA LYS A 74 -7.29 8.02 16.06
C LYS A 74 -6.78 6.74 15.37
N ASP A 75 -6.78 5.64 16.11
CA ASP A 75 -6.55 4.32 15.53
C ASP A 75 -7.46 4.12 14.31
N ILE A 76 -6.93 3.49 13.26
CA ILE A 76 -7.69 3.21 12.04
C ILE A 76 -8.20 1.78 12.14
N ASP A 77 -9.51 1.62 12.26
CA ASP A 77 -10.16 0.31 12.29
C ASP A 77 -10.07 -0.38 10.92
N LEU A 78 -9.55 -1.59 10.89
CA LEU A 78 -9.44 -2.42 9.69
C LEU A 78 -10.53 -3.51 9.61
N GLY A 79 -11.43 -3.52 10.58
CA GLY A 79 -12.48 -4.53 10.72
C GLY A 79 -12.02 -5.79 11.46
N SER A 80 -13.00 -6.56 11.94
CA SER A 80 -12.76 -7.83 12.67
C SER A 80 -11.85 -7.68 13.90
N GLY A 81 -11.88 -6.52 14.57
CA GLY A 81 -11.06 -6.21 15.74
C GLY A 81 -9.60 -5.82 15.43
N ARG A 82 -9.24 -5.71 14.16
CA ARG A 82 -7.91 -5.31 13.72
C ARG A 82 -7.85 -3.80 13.53
N LYS A 83 -6.70 -3.20 13.81
CA LYS A 83 -6.53 -1.75 13.67
C LYS A 83 -5.08 -1.38 13.45
N ILE A 84 -4.85 -0.24 12.80
CA ILE A 84 -3.57 0.44 12.84
C ILE A 84 -3.55 1.30 14.10
N VAL A 85 -2.63 1.01 15.01
CA VAL A 85 -2.47 1.80 16.24
C VAL A 85 -1.69 3.06 15.93
N ILE A 86 -2.23 4.22 16.34
CA ILE A 86 -1.63 5.53 16.07
C ILE A 86 -1.21 6.21 17.37
N LYS A 87 0.03 6.66 17.41
CA LYS A 87 0.57 7.55 18.45
C LYS A 87 0.82 8.91 17.84
N ASN A 88 0.62 9.99 18.60
CA ASN A 88 0.70 11.33 18.04
C ASN A 88 1.56 12.26 18.89
N ARG A 89 2.40 13.06 18.24
CA ARG A 89 3.06 14.24 18.77
C ARG A 89 2.81 15.41 17.85
N TYR A 90 2.87 16.61 18.39
CA TYR A 90 2.69 17.82 17.61
C TYR A 90 3.74 18.85 18.02
N LEU A 91 4.48 19.34 17.06
CA LEU A 91 5.48 20.39 17.19
C LEU A 91 4.96 21.67 16.52
N LYS A 92 5.24 22.83 17.12
CA LYS A 92 4.99 24.10 16.45
C LYS A 92 6.19 24.43 15.57
N ASP A 93 5.96 25.11 14.46
CA ASP A 93 7.00 25.42 13.48
C ASP A 93 8.26 26.07 14.08
N ASP A 94 8.10 26.92 15.10
CA ASP A 94 9.20 27.56 15.80
C ASP A 94 9.83 26.70 16.92
N GLU A 95 9.28 25.55 17.19
CA GLU A 95 9.80 24.54 18.14
C GLU A 95 10.43 23.35 17.39
N VAL A 96 10.47 23.37 16.06
CA VAL A 96 11.06 22.31 15.26
C VAL A 96 12.58 22.51 15.20
N ASP A 97 13.27 21.80 16.06
CA ASP A 97 14.72 21.68 16.11
C ASP A 97 15.13 20.22 16.38
N GLU A 98 16.42 19.91 16.33
CA GLU A 98 16.92 18.55 16.47
C GLU A 98 16.52 17.91 17.80
N ASP A 99 16.65 18.64 18.91
CA ASP A 99 16.36 18.12 20.26
C ASP A 99 14.86 17.81 20.43
N THR A 100 14.00 18.70 19.97
CA THR A 100 12.53 18.52 20.09
C THR A 100 12.00 17.42 19.18
N VAL A 101 12.54 17.29 17.96
CA VAL A 101 12.18 16.20 17.04
C VAL A 101 12.65 14.87 17.61
N ARG A 102 13.91 14.79 18.03
CA ARG A 102 14.49 13.58 18.64
C ARG A 102 13.67 13.14 19.86
N LYS A 103 13.36 14.06 20.75
CA LYS A 103 12.51 13.80 21.92
C LYS A 103 11.12 13.29 21.52
N ALA A 104 10.48 13.92 20.53
CA ALA A 104 9.16 13.49 20.07
C ALA A 104 9.19 12.05 19.52
N VAL A 105 10.23 11.70 18.75
CA VAL A 105 10.43 10.34 18.21
C VAL A 105 10.70 9.33 19.33
N GLU A 106 11.54 9.67 20.32
CA GLU A 106 11.82 8.80 21.48
C GLU A 106 10.56 8.54 22.31
N GLU A 107 9.73 9.57 22.55
CA GLU A 107 8.46 9.42 23.24
C GLU A 107 7.49 8.53 22.47
N LEU A 108 7.39 8.68 21.14
CA LEU A 108 6.58 7.82 20.28
C LEU A 108 7.07 6.38 20.31
N LYS A 109 8.39 6.17 20.26
CA LYS A 109 9.03 4.85 20.40
C LYS A 109 8.69 4.21 21.75
N ALA A 110 8.78 4.98 22.85
CA ALA A 110 8.44 4.50 24.18
C ALA A 110 6.96 4.10 24.31
N GLU A 111 6.07 4.69 23.52
CA GLU A 111 4.66 4.32 23.39
C GLU A 111 4.41 3.13 22.44
N GLY A 112 5.46 2.57 21.85
CA GLY A 112 5.40 1.39 20.99
C GLY A 112 5.31 1.68 19.49
N ALA A 113 5.56 2.93 19.04
CA ALA A 113 5.64 3.22 17.62
C ALA A 113 6.84 2.48 17.00
N GLN A 114 6.62 1.87 15.84
CA GLN A 114 7.60 1.09 15.09
C GLN A 114 8.04 1.79 13.80
N VAL A 115 7.19 2.67 13.30
CA VAL A 115 7.42 3.49 12.10
C VAL A 115 6.94 4.91 12.35
N MET A 116 7.47 5.89 11.59
CA MET A 116 7.15 7.30 11.79
C MET A 116 6.47 7.91 10.56
N VAL A 117 5.69 8.94 10.82
CA VAL A 117 5.10 9.83 9.80
C VAL A 117 5.43 11.25 10.17
N ALA A 118 6.04 11.98 9.27
CA ALA A 118 6.15 13.43 9.33
C ALA A 118 4.97 14.06 8.56
N SER A 119 4.23 14.97 9.19
CA SER A 119 3.07 15.61 8.56
C SER A 119 2.95 17.07 8.96
N ASP A 120 3.30 17.94 8.03
CA ASP A 120 3.24 19.39 8.20
C ASP A 120 1.96 19.97 7.59
N ALA A 121 1.40 20.98 8.28
CA ALA A 121 0.22 21.71 7.79
C ALA A 121 0.44 22.30 6.39
N TYR A 122 1.62 22.81 6.14
CA TYR A 122 2.04 23.45 4.88
C TYR A 122 2.99 22.59 4.03
N GLY A 123 3.21 21.34 4.39
CA GLY A 123 4.16 20.46 3.73
C GLY A 123 3.92 20.24 2.22
N VAL A 124 2.73 20.58 1.70
CA VAL A 124 2.47 20.57 0.25
C VAL A 124 3.16 21.73 -0.46
N ASP A 125 3.24 22.88 0.23
CA ASP A 125 3.85 24.09 -0.29
C ASP A 125 5.35 24.15 0.01
N ASP A 126 5.75 23.65 1.21
CA ASP A 126 7.14 23.54 1.63
C ASP A 126 7.34 22.24 2.43
N ILE A 127 8.08 21.32 1.86
CA ILE A 127 8.35 20.00 2.45
C ILE A 127 9.50 20.01 3.49
N ALA A 128 10.20 21.13 3.65
CA ALA A 128 11.42 21.19 4.45
C ALA A 128 11.23 20.71 5.90
N GLY A 129 10.12 21.06 6.55
CA GLY A 129 9.80 20.58 7.89
C GLY A 129 9.63 19.06 7.96
N GLU A 130 8.94 18.45 7.00
CA GLU A 130 8.80 17.00 6.93
C GLU A 130 10.15 16.33 6.65
N GLN A 131 10.99 16.90 5.78
CA GLN A 131 12.33 16.39 5.48
C GLN A 131 13.24 16.43 6.70
N PHE A 132 13.20 17.51 7.47
CA PHE A 132 13.98 17.62 8.70
C PHE A 132 13.61 16.54 9.73
N VAL A 133 12.33 16.26 9.90
CA VAL A 133 11.88 15.14 10.75
C VAL A 133 12.35 13.80 10.18
N TYR A 134 12.34 13.64 8.84
CA TYR A 134 12.82 12.43 8.19
C TYR A 134 14.30 12.18 8.46
N GLU A 135 15.16 13.19 8.27
CA GLU A 135 16.60 13.09 8.53
C GLU A 135 16.89 12.58 9.95
N ILE A 136 16.22 13.15 10.95
CA ILE A 136 16.41 12.73 12.33
C ILE A 136 15.81 11.35 12.60
N ALA A 137 14.56 11.11 12.21
CA ALA A 137 13.87 9.86 12.53
C ALA A 137 14.41 8.68 11.73
N HIS A 138 14.71 8.87 10.44
CA HIS A 138 15.15 7.81 9.54
C HIS A 138 16.67 7.66 9.54
N ASP A 139 17.40 8.73 9.20
CA ASP A 139 18.85 8.63 8.95
C ASP A 139 19.65 8.49 10.24
N GLU A 140 19.23 9.15 11.33
CA GLU A 140 19.95 9.11 12.59
C GLU A 140 19.39 8.08 13.58
N MET A 141 18.06 7.92 13.67
CA MET A 141 17.42 7.04 14.66
C MET A 141 16.98 5.68 14.09
N GLY A 142 17.05 5.48 12.76
CA GLY A 142 16.80 4.21 12.08
C GLY A 142 15.33 3.78 11.99
N PHE A 143 14.39 4.73 12.04
CA PHE A 143 12.97 4.44 11.86
C PHE A 143 12.56 4.56 10.40
N GLU A 144 11.85 3.57 9.88
CA GLU A 144 11.16 3.74 8.62
C GLU A 144 10.16 4.90 8.74
N THR A 145 10.36 5.93 7.91
CA THR A 145 9.66 7.21 8.02
C THR A 145 8.97 7.58 6.72
N THR A 146 7.72 7.98 6.80
CA THR A 146 6.93 8.44 5.65
C THR A 146 6.67 9.95 5.74
N LEU A 147 6.99 10.68 4.67
CA LEU A 147 6.63 12.09 4.50
C LEU A 147 5.21 12.19 3.93
N ALA A 148 4.31 12.85 4.63
CA ALA A 148 2.91 12.92 4.23
C ALA A 148 2.73 13.65 2.89
N SER A 149 3.51 14.68 2.63
CA SER A 149 3.47 15.47 1.40
C SER A 149 4.16 14.80 0.22
N ASP A 150 5.00 13.77 0.45
CA ASP A 150 5.58 12.96 -0.62
C ASP A 150 4.62 11.86 -1.08
N ILE A 151 3.79 11.32 -0.18
CA ILE A 151 2.74 10.36 -0.55
C ILE A 151 1.72 10.99 -1.48
N THR A 152 1.32 12.22 -1.18
CA THR A 152 0.37 12.97 -2.02
C THR A 152 0.58 14.47 -1.85
N LYS A 153 0.63 15.17 -2.98
CA LYS A 153 0.73 16.63 -3.03
C LYS A 153 -0.65 17.31 -3.02
N LEU A 154 -1.63 16.67 -2.39
CA LEU A 154 -2.99 17.20 -2.29
C LEU A 154 -3.22 17.85 -0.93
N TYR A 155 -3.94 18.97 -0.94
CA TYR A 155 -4.40 19.61 0.28
C TYR A 155 -5.40 18.74 1.04
N GLY A 156 -5.68 19.09 2.30
CA GLY A 156 -6.54 18.30 3.18
C GLY A 156 -5.71 17.47 4.17
N LEU A 157 -5.15 18.19 5.14
CA LEU A 157 -4.16 17.72 6.11
C LEU A 157 -4.54 16.38 6.77
N THR A 158 -5.74 16.25 7.33
CA THR A 158 -6.18 15.00 8.00
C THR A 158 -6.16 13.79 7.05
N ARG A 159 -6.61 13.99 5.81
CA ARG A 159 -6.68 12.91 4.83
C ARG A 159 -5.28 12.54 4.33
N ARG A 160 -4.41 13.53 4.14
CA ARG A 160 -2.99 13.34 3.78
C ARG A 160 -2.25 12.59 4.88
N THR A 161 -2.33 13.06 6.12
CA THR A 161 -1.72 12.40 7.29
C THR A 161 -2.20 10.95 7.44
N ARG A 162 -3.49 10.72 7.27
CA ARG A 162 -4.06 9.35 7.32
C ARG A 162 -3.53 8.47 6.21
N THR A 163 -3.42 8.98 4.99
CA THR A 163 -2.85 8.23 3.87
C THR A 163 -1.40 7.86 4.14
N ALA A 164 -0.61 8.79 4.69
CA ALA A 164 0.77 8.55 5.10
C ALA A 164 0.87 7.52 6.25
N ALA A 165 -0.04 7.57 7.23
CA ALA A 165 -0.08 6.59 8.31
C ALA A 165 -0.39 5.17 7.81
N ILE A 166 -1.29 5.03 6.85
CA ILE A 166 -1.56 3.74 6.20
C ILE A 166 -0.31 3.25 5.46
N ASN A 167 0.37 4.14 4.72
CA ASN A 167 1.63 3.80 4.04
C ASN A 167 2.69 3.31 5.02
N ALA A 168 2.95 4.09 6.06
CA ALA A 168 3.95 3.77 7.08
C ALA A 168 3.65 2.42 7.76
N SER A 169 2.38 2.12 8.03
CA SER A 169 1.99 0.90 8.74
C SER A 169 2.34 -0.39 7.99
N ILE A 170 2.38 -0.38 6.66
CA ILE A 170 2.71 -1.54 5.83
C ILE A 170 4.16 -1.52 5.34
N LEU A 171 4.88 -0.43 5.56
CA LEU A 171 6.21 -0.19 5.00
C LEU A 171 7.21 -1.31 5.32
N PRO A 172 7.39 -1.78 6.58
CA PRO A 172 8.37 -2.82 6.90
C PRO A 172 8.12 -4.13 6.15
N LYS A 173 6.86 -4.57 6.08
CA LYS A 173 6.48 -5.79 5.34
C LYS A 173 6.73 -5.65 3.85
N MET A 174 6.39 -4.49 3.29
CA MET A 174 6.54 -4.24 1.87
C MET A 174 8.00 -4.07 1.45
N LEU A 175 8.86 -3.50 2.30
CA LEU A 175 10.31 -3.45 2.09
C LEU A 175 10.92 -4.84 2.00
N ASN A 176 10.55 -5.74 2.92
CA ASN A 176 11.00 -7.13 2.87
C ASN A 176 10.58 -7.81 1.55
N THR A 177 9.33 -7.64 1.13
CA THR A 177 8.82 -8.18 -0.13
C THR A 177 9.58 -7.60 -1.33
N ALA A 178 9.77 -6.27 -1.36
CA ALA A 178 10.48 -5.59 -2.43
C ALA A 178 11.92 -6.09 -2.58
N ASN A 179 12.65 -6.13 -1.47
CA ASN A 179 14.05 -6.56 -1.46
C ASN A 179 14.18 -8.03 -1.89
N SER A 180 13.32 -8.92 -1.39
CA SER A 180 13.31 -10.33 -1.78
C SER A 180 13.00 -10.50 -3.27
N THR A 181 12.02 -9.77 -3.81
CA THR A 181 11.65 -9.83 -5.23
C THR A 181 12.78 -9.30 -6.11
N GLU A 182 13.39 -8.18 -5.72
CA GLU A 182 14.51 -7.60 -6.47
C GLU A 182 15.73 -8.52 -6.48
N SER A 183 16.15 -9.06 -5.33
CA SER A 183 17.23 -10.04 -5.25
C SER A 183 16.97 -11.24 -6.16
N SER A 184 15.74 -11.73 -6.15
CA SER A 184 15.33 -12.88 -6.96
C SER A 184 15.45 -12.64 -8.47
N VAL A 185 15.08 -11.45 -8.93
CA VAL A 185 15.21 -11.06 -10.35
C VAL A 185 16.69 -10.92 -10.72
N ARG A 186 17.51 -10.35 -9.84
CA ARG A 186 18.98 -10.24 -10.05
C ARG A 186 19.66 -11.59 -10.05
N GLU A 187 19.29 -12.49 -9.15
CA GLU A 187 19.80 -13.88 -9.12
C GLU A 187 19.46 -14.68 -10.39
N ALA A 188 18.36 -14.33 -11.05
CA ALA A 188 18.02 -14.88 -12.35
C ALA A 188 18.85 -14.31 -13.53
N GLY A 189 19.77 -13.39 -13.27
CA GLY A 189 20.65 -12.76 -14.26
C GLY A 189 20.02 -11.60 -15.03
N VAL A 190 18.87 -11.08 -14.56
CA VAL A 190 18.17 -9.98 -15.23
C VAL A 190 18.51 -8.64 -14.59
N GLU A 191 19.07 -7.72 -15.36
CA GLU A 191 19.60 -6.43 -14.90
C GLU A 191 18.64 -5.23 -15.16
N VAL A 192 17.57 -5.43 -15.94
CA VAL A 192 16.61 -4.35 -16.22
C VAL A 192 15.88 -3.90 -14.96
N PRO A 193 15.38 -2.63 -14.91
CA PRO A 193 14.60 -2.14 -13.80
C PRO A 193 13.37 -3.01 -13.54
N LEU A 194 13.16 -3.36 -12.28
CA LEU A 194 11.95 -4.05 -11.84
C LEU A 194 10.82 -3.04 -11.65
N MET A 195 9.78 -3.18 -12.44
CA MET A 195 8.59 -2.35 -12.38
C MET A 195 7.52 -3.04 -11.53
N ILE A 196 6.86 -2.27 -10.69
CA ILE A 196 5.79 -2.75 -9.83
C ILE A 196 4.46 -2.15 -10.27
N MET A 197 3.46 -3.03 -10.42
CA MET A 197 2.10 -2.61 -10.78
C MET A 197 1.46 -1.80 -9.66
N ARG A 198 0.79 -0.71 -10.02
CA ARG A 198 0.01 0.14 -9.12
C ARG A 198 -1.48 -0.24 -9.17
N GLY A 199 -2.19 0.11 -8.11
CA GLY A 199 -3.63 -0.11 -8.02
C GLY A 199 -4.47 0.67 -9.03
N ASP A 200 -3.95 1.74 -9.61
CA ASP A 200 -4.60 2.54 -10.66
C ASP A 200 -4.33 2.03 -12.09
N GLY A 201 -3.61 0.90 -12.22
CA GLY A 201 -3.26 0.30 -13.51
C GLY A 201 -1.97 0.82 -14.13
N GLY A 202 -1.29 1.78 -13.50
CA GLY A 202 0.05 2.21 -13.88
C GLY A 202 1.14 1.30 -13.33
N VAL A 203 2.38 1.62 -13.65
CA VAL A 203 3.58 0.98 -13.09
C VAL A 203 4.48 2.03 -12.44
N MET A 204 5.31 1.57 -11.50
CA MET A 204 6.35 2.39 -10.86
C MET A 204 7.60 1.55 -10.68
N GLU A 205 8.75 2.18 -10.62
CA GLU A 205 10.01 1.51 -10.30
C GLU A 205 9.99 1.00 -8.85
N ILE A 206 10.69 -0.10 -8.58
CA ILE A 206 10.72 -0.73 -7.25
C ILE A 206 11.19 0.22 -6.14
N ASN A 207 12.12 1.14 -6.44
CA ASN A 207 12.59 2.13 -5.46
C ASN A 207 11.49 3.13 -5.05
N GLU A 208 10.58 3.45 -5.97
CA GLU A 208 9.38 4.24 -5.64
C GLU A 208 8.36 3.43 -4.82
N MET A 209 8.25 2.13 -5.10
CA MET A 209 7.41 1.23 -4.29
C MET A 209 7.94 1.10 -2.87
N LYS A 210 9.24 1.09 -2.66
CA LYS A 210 9.86 1.06 -1.33
C LYS A 210 9.52 2.29 -0.48
N LYS A 211 9.26 3.45 -1.11
CA LYS A 211 8.81 4.67 -0.42
C LYS A 211 7.30 4.72 -0.25
N ARG A 212 6.56 4.31 -1.27
CA ARG A 212 5.11 4.44 -1.37
C ARG A 212 4.40 3.12 -1.66
N PRO A 213 4.61 2.07 -0.82
CA PRO A 213 4.03 0.75 -1.05
C PRO A 213 2.50 0.75 -1.09
N VAL A 214 1.85 1.69 -0.44
CA VAL A 214 0.40 1.86 -0.45
C VAL A 214 -0.18 2.00 -1.87
N LEU A 215 0.61 2.48 -2.85
CA LEU A 215 0.18 2.59 -4.25
C LEU A 215 0.00 1.23 -4.94
N THR A 216 0.51 0.13 -4.34
CA THR A 216 0.30 -1.23 -4.87
C THR A 216 -1.02 -1.86 -4.40
N MET A 217 -1.80 -1.17 -3.58
CA MET A 217 -3.11 -1.67 -3.18
C MET A 217 -3.99 -1.94 -4.40
N LEU A 218 -4.63 -3.12 -4.41
CA LEU A 218 -5.47 -3.58 -5.53
C LEU A 218 -4.73 -3.73 -6.87
N SER A 219 -3.39 -3.84 -6.87
CA SER A 219 -2.60 -4.01 -8.09
C SER A 219 -2.88 -5.34 -8.83
N GLY A 220 -3.29 -6.40 -8.13
CA GLY A 220 -3.72 -7.66 -8.75
C GLY A 220 -4.92 -7.48 -9.68
N PRO A 221 -6.07 -7.02 -9.18
CA PRO A 221 -7.21 -6.66 -10.02
C PRO A 221 -6.86 -5.66 -11.12
N ALA A 222 -5.99 -4.67 -10.82
CA ALA A 222 -5.54 -3.70 -11.81
C ALA A 222 -4.79 -4.36 -12.98
N ALA A 223 -3.88 -5.30 -12.69
CA ALA A 223 -3.15 -6.03 -13.71
C ALA A 223 -4.09 -6.86 -14.60
N SER A 224 -5.07 -7.55 -14.00
CA SER A 224 -6.06 -8.36 -14.75
C SER A 224 -6.89 -7.49 -15.70
N VAL A 225 -7.32 -6.31 -15.24
CA VAL A 225 -8.09 -5.37 -16.08
C VAL A 225 -7.24 -4.82 -17.22
N MET A 226 -6.02 -4.38 -16.91
CA MET A 226 -5.12 -3.83 -17.94
C MET A 226 -4.77 -4.91 -19.00
N GLY A 227 -4.49 -6.15 -18.57
CA GLY A 227 -4.29 -7.27 -19.47
C GLY A 227 -5.51 -7.57 -20.36
N SER A 228 -6.69 -7.56 -19.78
CA SER A 228 -7.96 -7.74 -20.52
C SER A 228 -8.19 -6.64 -21.54
N LEU A 229 -7.95 -5.37 -21.17
CA LEU A 229 -8.07 -4.23 -22.08
C LEU A 229 -7.10 -4.33 -23.26
N MET A 230 -5.85 -4.69 -22.99
CA MET A 230 -4.83 -4.87 -24.03
C MET A 230 -5.19 -6.02 -25.00
N TYR A 231 -5.70 -7.12 -24.47
CA TYR A 231 -6.07 -8.30 -25.26
C TYR A 231 -7.36 -8.10 -26.05
N LEU A 232 -8.42 -7.63 -25.39
CA LEU A 232 -9.75 -7.50 -26.01
C LEU A 232 -9.94 -6.21 -26.80
N ARG A 233 -9.13 -5.17 -26.53
CA ARG A 233 -9.28 -3.82 -27.08
C ARG A 233 -10.72 -3.26 -26.90
N ALA A 234 -11.38 -3.65 -25.82
CA ALA A 234 -12.75 -3.24 -25.54
C ALA A 234 -12.81 -1.77 -25.10
N SER A 235 -13.73 -1.01 -25.68
CA SER A 235 -13.92 0.41 -25.32
C SER A 235 -14.94 0.60 -24.20
N ASN A 236 -15.94 -0.27 -24.08
CA ASN A 236 -16.95 -0.21 -23.04
C ASN A 236 -17.33 -1.63 -22.61
N GLY A 237 -17.50 -1.85 -21.31
CA GLY A 237 -17.90 -3.15 -20.79
C GLY A 237 -17.87 -3.25 -19.29
N VAL A 238 -18.29 -4.39 -18.81
CA VAL A 238 -18.11 -4.83 -17.43
C VAL A 238 -17.13 -6.00 -17.46
N TYR A 239 -16.16 -5.97 -16.59
CA TYR A 239 -15.26 -7.09 -16.40
C TYR A 239 -15.53 -7.76 -15.05
N PHE A 240 -15.32 -9.08 -14.99
CA PHE A 240 -15.20 -9.81 -13.72
C PHE A 240 -14.02 -10.76 -13.78
N GLU A 241 -13.31 -10.77 -12.69
CA GLU A 241 -12.26 -11.72 -12.40
C GLU A 241 -12.75 -12.66 -11.30
N VAL A 242 -13.01 -13.90 -11.67
CA VAL A 242 -13.48 -14.92 -10.72
C VAL A 242 -12.28 -15.75 -10.28
N GLY A 243 -11.86 -15.54 -9.03
CA GLY A 243 -10.79 -16.32 -8.39
C GLY A 243 -11.30 -17.53 -7.63
N GLY A 244 -10.51 -18.01 -6.67
CA GLY A 244 -10.91 -19.09 -5.74
C GLY A 244 -11.81 -18.60 -4.61
N THR A 245 -11.54 -17.41 -4.07
CA THR A 245 -12.19 -16.84 -2.88
C THR A 245 -13.06 -15.64 -3.17
N THR A 246 -12.67 -14.78 -4.12
CA THR A 246 -13.34 -13.52 -4.42
C THR A 246 -13.58 -13.35 -5.91
N THR A 247 -14.64 -12.61 -6.23
CA THR A 247 -14.91 -12.09 -7.57
C THR A 247 -14.76 -10.57 -7.55
N ASN A 248 -13.90 -10.05 -8.42
CA ASN A 248 -13.71 -8.62 -8.64
C ASN A 248 -14.53 -8.18 -9.85
N ILE A 249 -15.31 -7.11 -9.70
CA ILE A 249 -16.18 -6.58 -10.77
C ILE A 249 -15.87 -5.11 -10.95
N GLY A 250 -15.69 -4.67 -12.18
CA GLY A 250 -15.48 -3.27 -12.50
C GLY A 250 -16.01 -2.89 -13.88
N VAL A 251 -15.96 -1.60 -14.16
CA VAL A 251 -16.51 -1.00 -15.38
C VAL A 251 -15.39 -0.39 -16.21
N ILE A 252 -15.42 -0.68 -17.50
CA ILE A 252 -14.59 -0.05 -18.52
C ILE A 252 -15.46 0.92 -19.28
N LYS A 253 -15.03 2.17 -19.41
CA LYS A 253 -15.70 3.21 -20.17
C LYS A 253 -14.72 3.98 -21.01
N ASN A 254 -14.99 4.08 -22.31
CA ASN A 254 -14.13 4.76 -23.29
C ASN A 254 -12.68 4.24 -23.26
N GLY A 255 -12.50 2.91 -23.19
CA GLY A 255 -11.19 2.26 -23.16
C GLY A 255 -10.40 2.45 -21.87
N ARG A 256 -11.04 2.91 -20.78
CA ARG A 256 -10.40 3.13 -19.48
C ARG A 256 -11.22 2.49 -18.36
N PRO A 257 -10.57 1.86 -17.39
CA PRO A 257 -11.25 1.43 -16.17
C PRO A 257 -11.63 2.65 -15.33
N ALA A 258 -12.70 2.53 -14.56
CA ALA A 258 -13.05 3.53 -13.56
C ALA A 258 -12.00 3.55 -12.45
N ILE A 259 -11.61 4.75 -12.03
CA ILE A 259 -10.63 4.97 -10.95
C ILE A 259 -11.31 5.83 -9.89
N ASP A 260 -11.15 5.46 -8.62
CA ASP A 260 -11.55 6.28 -7.48
C ASP A 260 -10.51 6.17 -6.36
N TYR A 261 -10.65 6.96 -5.32
CA TYR A 261 -9.82 6.87 -4.13
C TYR A 261 -10.22 5.68 -3.27
N SER A 262 -9.24 4.88 -2.89
CA SER A 262 -9.42 3.73 -2.00
C SER A 262 -9.96 4.15 -0.64
N ILE A 263 -10.79 3.29 -0.06
CA ILE A 263 -11.31 3.42 1.30
C ILE A 263 -10.62 2.39 2.19
N VAL A 264 -9.99 2.86 3.26
CA VAL A 264 -9.35 2.00 4.27
C VAL A 264 -9.94 2.35 5.64
N GLY A 265 -10.42 1.35 6.37
CA GLY A 265 -11.03 1.56 7.68
C GLY A 265 -12.23 2.51 7.65
N GLY A 266 -13.03 2.48 6.58
CA GLY A 266 -14.16 3.39 6.39
C GLY A 266 -13.77 4.83 6.02
N HIS A 267 -12.48 5.12 5.85
CA HIS A 267 -11.98 6.45 5.51
C HIS A 267 -11.46 6.51 4.08
N ARG A 268 -11.91 7.52 3.34
CA ARG A 268 -11.39 7.82 2.01
C ARG A 268 -9.94 8.31 2.11
N THR A 269 -9.05 7.73 1.31
CA THR A 269 -7.62 8.07 1.23
C THR A 269 -7.31 8.90 -0.01
N TYR A 270 -6.05 9.29 -0.20
CA TYR A 270 -5.54 9.86 -1.45
C TYR A 270 -4.85 8.81 -2.35
N ILE A 271 -5.15 7.54 -2.13
CA ILE A 271 -4.62 6.44 -2.93
C ILE A 271 -5.60 6.17 -4.07
N SER A 272 -5.19 6.47 -5.30
CA SER A 272 -5.96 6.12 -6.49
C SER A 272 -5.86 4.63 -6.76
N SER A 273 -6.99 3.98 -6.97
CA SER A 273 -7.08 2.58 -7.38
C SER A 273 -8.25 2.38 -8.35
N LEU A 274 -8.28 1.24 -9.02
CA LEU A 274 -9.45 0.87 -9.80
C LEU A 274 -10.69 0.83 -8.89
N ASP A 275 -11.81 1.35 -9.39
CA ASP A 275 -13.12 1.20 -8.75
C ASP A 275 -13.63 -0.22 -8.99
N VAL A 276 -13.28 -1.12 -8.06
CA VAL A 276 -13.58 -2.53 -8.13
C VAL A 276 -14.51 -2.91 -6.99
N ARG A 277 -15.60 -3.57 -7.33
CA ARG A 277 -16.48 -4.23 -6.35
C ARG A 277 -15.96 -5.64 -6.09
N VAL A 278 -15.66 -5.92 -4.84
CA VAL A 278 -15.17 -7.24 -4.42
C VAL A 278 -16.33 -8.01 -3.78
N LEU A 279 -16.66 -9.15 -4.35
CA LEU A 279 -17.64 -10.08 -3.81
C LEU A 279 -16.95 -11.29 -3.20
N GLY A 280 -17.35 -11.69 -2.00
CA GLY A 280 -16.87 -12.91 -1.32
C GLY A 280 -17.51 -14.19 -1.87
N VAL A 281 -17.71 -14.25 -3.18
CA VAL A 281 -18.26 -15.41 -3.90
C VAL A 281 -17.39 -15.69 -5.11
N ALA A 282 -16.89 -16.91 -5.23
CA ALA A 282 -16.01 -17.34 -6.32
C ALA A 282 -15.98 -18.86 -6.46
N GLY A 283 -15.02 -19.41 -7.23
CA GLY A 283 -14.94 -20.84 -7.56
C GLY A 283 -14.85 -21.79 -6.37
N GLY A 284 -14.23 -21.36 -5.26
CA GLY A 284 -14.11 -22.14 -4.02
C GLY A 284 -15.22 -21.90 -3.00
N SER A 285 -16.22 -21.06 -3.29
CA SER A 285 -17.25 -20.69 -2.33
C SER A 285 -18.11 -21.85 -1.88
N MET A 286 -18.28 -22.02 -0.57
CA MET A 286 -19.16 -23.02 0.00
C MET A 286 -20.62 -22.64 -0.24
N ILE A 287 -21.38 -23.58 -0.77
CA ILE A 287 -22.82 -23.47 -0.98
C ILE A 287 -23.53 -24.13 0.21
N ARG A 288 -24.39 -23.37 0.87
CA ARG A 288 -25.24 -23.88 1.96
C ARG A 288 -26.65 -24.10 1.45
N VAL A 289 -27.13 -25.30 1.64
CA VAL A 289 -28.48 -25.70 1.21
C VAL A 289 -29.34 -26.09 2.40
N ASN A 290 -30.64 -25.87 2.29
CA ASN A 290 -31.65 -26.35 3.21
C ASN A 290 -32.76 -27.07 2.43
N LYS A 291 -33.84 -27.47 3.13
CA LYS A 291 -34.96 -28.18 2.49
C LYS A 291 -35.69 -27.39 1.38
N THR A 292 -35.52 -26.09 1.34
CA THR A 292 -36.18 -25.19 0.36
C THR A 292 -35.23 -24.76 -0.78
N GLY A 293 -33.93 -25.14 -0.74
CA GLY A 293 -32.97 -24.84 -1.79
C GLY A 293 -31.68 -24.21 -1.27
N VAL A 294 -31.00 -23.42 -2.12
CA VAL A 294 -29.79 -22.70 -1.73
C VAL A 294 -30.16 -21.58 -0.74
N HIS A 295 -29.52 -21.64 0.44
CA HIS A 295 -29.72 -20.68 1.51
C HIS A 295 -28.65 -19.56 1.48
N ASP A 296 -27.40 -19.94 1.16
CA ASP A 296 -26.26 -19.01 1.19
C ASP A 296 -25.13 -19.51 0.29
N VAL A 297 -24.32 -18.58 -0.23
CA VAL A 297 -23.14 -18.88 -1.04
C VAL A 297 -21.98 -18.00 -0.56
N GLY A 298 -20.90 -18.60 -0.13
CA GLY A 298 -19.76 -17.89 0.46
C GLY A 298 -20.11 -17.21 1.79
N PRO A 299 -19.33 -16.19 2.24
CA PRO A 299 -17.98 -15.86 1.77
C PRO A 299 -16.93 -16.94 2.12
N ARG A 300 -17.31 -17.97 2.92
CA ARG A 300 -16.41 -19.04 3.27
C ARG A 300 -16.02 -19.85 2.03
N SER A 301 -14.71 -20.05 1.86
CA SER A 301 -14.14 -20.90 0.81
C SER A 301 -13.89 -22.32 1.32
N ALA A 302 -13.85 -23.28 0.40
CA ALA A 302 -13.54 -24.69 0.68
C ALA A 302 -12.04 -24.97 0.92
N HIS A 303 -11.16 -23.98 0.70
CA HIS A 303 -9.72 -24.05 0.93
C HIS A 303 -9.22 -22.89 1.78
#